data_9dec979bfe881fab6bbbeb3d115cc99d
#
_entry.id   9dec979bfe881fab6bbbeb3d115cc99d
#
_cell.length_a   1.000
_cell.length_b   1.000
_cell.length_c   1.000
_cell.angle_alpha   90.00
_cell.angle_beta   90.00
_cell.angle_gamma   90.00
#
_symmetry.space_group_name_H-M   'P 1'
#
loop_
_entity.id
_entity.type
_entity.pdbx_description
1 polymer ?
#
loop_
_entity_poly.entity_id
_entity_poly.type
_entity_poly.pdbx_seq_one_letter_code
_entity_poly.pdbx_strand_id
1 'polypeptide(L)'
;MVGKKQRDIREDNKSVVIDCLLRSQMTLAELEQQLKLSHTALRKVMMELMELKVVRIIDMKAGEMGRPSALYDIAPDCGCAAAVCLGESRLEIFVVDMKGFQINKFVSEDNFSNVSEMLLFVREKFNSLLKHKR
;
A
#
# COMPACT_ATOMS: atom_id res chain seq x y z
N MET A 1 25.81 -16.86 -13.29
CA MET A 1 24.36 -16.57 -13.19
C MET A 1 23.83 -17.18 -11.89
N VAL A 2 23.53 -16.36 -10.92
CA VAL A 2 22.86 -16.85 -9.69
C VAL A 2 21.38 -16.97 -10.04
N GLY A 3 20.86 -18.21 -10.11
CA GLY A 3 19.43 -18.43 -10.36
C GLY A 3 18.61 -17.81 -9.24
N LYS A 4 17.63 -16.95 -9.58
CA LYS A 4 16.67 -16.43 -8.61
C LYS A 4 16.02 -17.62 -7.89
N LYS A 5 16.08 -17.63 -6.56
CA LYS A 5 15.41 -18.65 -5.76
C LYS A 5 13.90 -18.51 -5.96
N GLN A 6 13.18 -19.61 -5.95
CA GLN A 6 11.71 -19.63 -6.13
C GLN A 6 10.97 -18.66 -5.17
N ARG A 7 11.57 -18.39 -4.01
CA ARG A 7 11.09 -17.41 -3.04
C ARG A 7 11.20 -15.97 -3.58
N ASP A 8 12.30 -15.63 -4.25
CA ASP A 8 12.53 -14.27 -4.77
C ASP A 8 11.53 -13.96 -5.91
N ILE A 9 11.27 -14.96 -6.79
CA ILE A 9 10.27 -14.83 -7.86
C ILE A 9 8.85 -14.60 -7.27
N ARG A 10 8.54 -15.25 -6.15
CA ARG A 10 7.23 -15.13 -5.49
C ARG A 10 7.05 -13.76 -4.84
N GLU A 11 8.08 -13.23 -4.20
CA GLU A 11 8.05 -11.86 -3.64
C GLU A 11 7.99 -10.80 -4.76
N ASP A 12 8.74 -10.99 -5.84
CA ASP A 12 8.64 -10.13 -7.03
C ASP A 12 7.20 -10.11 -7.59
N ASN A 13 6.55 -11.28 -7.68
CA ASN A 13 5.17 -11.38 -8.17
C ASN A 13 4.16 -10.68 -7.24
N LYS A 14 4.35 -10.72 -5.91
CA LYS A 14 3.51 -9.97 -4.98
C LYS A 14 3.65 -8.46 -5.18
N SER A 15 4.90 -7.99 -5.31
CA SER A 15 5.17 -6.56 -5.50
C SER A 15 4.50 -6.01 -6.76
N VAL A 16 4.61 -6.71 -7.90
CA VAL A 16 3.99 -6.23 -9.14
C VAL A 16 2.45 -6.27 -9.10
N VAL A 17 1.85 -7.24 -8.40
CA VAL A 17 0.39 -7.28 -8.18
C VAL A 17 -0.05 -6.10 -7.31
N ILE A 18 0.66 -5.82 -6.21
CA ILE A 18 0.38 -4.68 -5.34
C ILE A 18 0.49 -3.37 -6.13
N ASP A 19 1.55 -3.19 -6.92
CA ASP A 19 1.75 -1.99 -7.74
C ASP A 19 0.61 -1.76 -8.74
N CYS A 20 0.06 -2.82 -9.35
CA CYS A 20 -1.10 -2.72 -10.21
C CYS A 20 -2.35 -2.28 -9.43
N LEU A 21 -2.64 -2.92 -8.30
CA LEU A 21 -3.81 -2.63 -7.49
C LEU A 21 -3.74 -1.29 -6.76
N LEU A 22 -2.55 -0.75 -6.48
CA LEU A 22 -2.39 0.61 -5.99
C LEU A 22 -2.84 1.66 -7.02
N ARG A 23 -2.68 1.37 -8.32
CA ARG A 23 -3.05 2.28 -9.42
C ARG A 23 -4.53 2.18 -9.76
N SER A 24 -5.09 0.98 -9.80
CA SER A 24 -6.49 0.75 -10.19
C SER A 24 -7.03 -0.57 -9.65
N GLN A 25 -8.33 -0.63 -9.47
CA GLN A 25 -9.06 -1.84 -9.16
C GLN A 25 -9.06 -2.78 -10.38
N MET A 26 -8.80 -4.06 -10.18
CA MET A 26 -8.68 -5.04 -11.27
C MET A 26 -9.31 -6.38 -10.91
N THR A 27 -9.81 -7.06 -11.94
CA THR A 27 -10.16 -8.48 -11.89
C THR A 27 -8.91 -9.35 -12.07
N LEU A 28 -9.02 -10.66 -11.78
CA LEU A 28 -7.93 -11.61 -12.08
C LEU A 28 -7.55 -11.63 -13.55
N ALA A 29 -8.54 -11.57 -14.46
CA ALA A 29 -8.30 -11.58 -15.91
C ALA A 29 -7.51 -10.33 -16.36
N GLU A 30 -7.86 -9.15 -15.84
CA GLU A 30 -7.14 -7.90 -16.12
C GLU A 30 -5.69 -7.98 -15.60
N LEU A 31 -5.48 -8.52 -14.40
CA LEU A 31 -4.13 -8.73 -13.83
C LEU A 31 -3.30 -9.75 -14.63
N GLU A 32 -3.90 -10.85 -15.08
CA GLU A 32 -3.25 -11.85 -15.95
C GLU A 32 -2.76 -11.22 -17.25
N GLN A 33 -3.63 -10.47 -17.90
CA GLN A 33 -3.31 -9.78 -19.14
C GLN A 33 -2.16 -8.77 -18.96
N GLN A 34 -2.19 -8.00 -17.87
CA GLN A 34 -1.21 -6.94 -17.63
C GLN A 34 0.14 -7.49 -17.18
N LEU A 35 0.16 -8.50 -16.30
CA LEU A 35 1.38 -9.01 -15.69
C LEU A 35 1.99 -10.20 -16.43
N LYS A 36 1.28 -10.79 -17.36
CA LYS A 36 1.68 -12.02 -18.09
C LYS A 36 2.03 -13.18 -17.13
N LEU A 37 1.40 -13.21 -15.98
CA LEU A 37 1.51 -14.31 -15.03
C LEU A 37 0.51 -15.41 -15.37
N SER A 38 0.90 -16.68 -15.11
CA SER A 38 -0.06 -17.76 -15.26
C SER A 38 -1.19 -17.64 -14.24
N HIS A 39 -2.40 -18.08 -14.62
CA HIS A 39 -3.57 -18.10 -13.75
C HIS A 39 -3.28 -18.73 -12.37
N THR A 40 -2.58 -19.87 -12.38
CA THR A 40 -2.23 -20.58 -11.13
C THR A 40 -1.27 -19.77 -10.24
N ALA A 41 -0.27 -19.11 -10.83
CA ALA A 41 0.67 -18.28 -10.10
C ALA A 41 -0.03 -17.07 -9.49
N LEU A 42 -0.85 -16.38 -10.29
CA LEU A 42 -1.59 -15.20 -9.85
C LEU A 42 -2.59 -15.55 -8.73
N ARG A 43 -3.35 -16.65 -8.87
CA ARG A 43 -4.27 -17.08 -7.80
C ARG A 43 -3.56 -17.33 -6.47
N LYS A 44 -2.39 -17.97 -6.48
CA LYS A 44 -1.60 -18.18 -5.26
C LYS A 44 -1.19 -16.87 -4.61
N VAL A 45 -0.68 -15.92 -5.41
CA VAL A 45 -0.30 -14.59 -4.94
C VAL A 45 -1.51 -13.87 -4.34
N MET A 46 -2.65 -13.86 -5.04
CA MET A 46 -3.86 -13.21 -4.56
C MET A 46 -4.38 -13.81 -3.26
N MET A 47 -4.40 -15.13 -3.13
CA MET A 47 -4.79 -15.79 -1.88
C MET A 47 -3.91 -15.34 -0.70
N GLU A 48 -2.58 -15.31 -0.88
CA GLU A 48 -1.66 -14.86 0.17
C GLU A 48 -1.89 -13.38 0.54
N LEU A 49 -2.07 -12.51 -0.45
CA LEU A 49 -2.32 -11.08 -0.20
C LEU A 49 -3.67 -10.85 0.50
N MET A 50 -4.67 -11.69 0.23
CA MET A 50 -5.95 -11.66 0.93
C MET A 50 -5.83 -12.20 2.37
N GLU A 51 -5.10 -13.29 2.59
CA GLU A 51 -4.80 -13.81 3.95
C GLU A 51 -4.06 -12.78 4.80
N LEU A 52 -3.11 -12.05 4.19
CA LEU A 52 -2.39 -10.95 4.83
C LEU A 52 -3.24 -9.66 4.97
N LYS A 53 -4.48 -9.67 4.49
CA LYS A 53 -5.40 -8.52 4.47
C LYS A 53 -4.84 -7.30 3.73
N VAL A 54 -3.94 -7.51 2.79
CA VAL A 54 -3.39 -6.45 1.92
C VAL A 54 -4.33 -6.16 0.75
N VAL A 55 -4.99 -7.21 0.23
CA VAL A 55 -5.95 -7.13 -0.88
C VAL A 55 -7.33 -7.58 -0.40
N ARG A 56 -8.37 -6.95 -0.91
CA ARG A 56 -9.77 -7.30 -0.64
C ARG A 56 -10.59 -7.33 -1.92
N ILE A 57 -11.68 -8.08 -1.90
CA ILE A 57 -12.73 -8.02 -2.92
C ILE A 57 -13.65 -6.85 -2.55
N ILE A 58 -13.90 -5.98 -3.50
CA ILE A 58 -14.73 -4.79 -3.31
C ILE A 58 -16.06 -4.85 -4.06
N ASP A 59 -16.12 -5.64 -5.14
CA ASP A 59 -17.30 -5.78 -5.98
C ASP A 59 -17.23 -7.07 -6.82
N MET A 60 -18.32 -7.36 -7.51
CA MET A 60 -18.42 -8.44 -8.51
C MET A 60 -18.82 -7.84 -9.85
N LYS A 61 -17.88 -7.80 -10.80
CA LYS A 61 -18.16 -7.36 -12.19
C LYS A 61 -18.85 -8.47 -12.99
N ALA A 62 -19.72 -8.11 -13.91
CA ALA A 62 -20.20 -9.04 -14.94
C ALA A 62 -19.01 -9.47 -15.80
N GLY A 63 -18.69 -10.77 -15.84
CA GLY A 63 -17.63 -11.31 -16.68
C GLY A 63 -18.07 -11.49 -18.13
N GLU A 64 -17.11 -11.71 -19.03
CA GLU A 64 -17.33 -11.81 -20.49
C GLU A 64 -18.32 -12.89 -20.95
N MET A 65 -18.66 -13.85 -20.12
CA MET A 65 -19.67 -14.90 -20.40
C MET A 65 -20.80 -14.92 -19.36
N GLY A 66 -21.12 -13.75 -18.76
CA GLY A 66 -22.17 -13.66 -17.73
C GLY A 66 -21.77 -14.24 -16.36
N ARG A 67 -20.58 -14.83 -16.19
CA ARG A 67 -20.10 -15.30 -14.90
C ARG A 67 -19.49 -14.14 -14.11
N PRO A 68 -19.98 -13.86 -12.87
CA PRO A 68 -19.42 -12.80 -12.07
C PRO A 68 -17.91 -12.97 -11.81
N SER A 69 -17.15 -11.91 -11.98
CA SER A 69 -15.70 -11.86 -11.70
C SER A 69 -15.44 -10.92 -10.55
N ALA A 70 -14.69 -11.38 -9.54
CA ALA A 70 -14.34 -10.57 -8.40
C ALA A 70 -13.44 -9.39 -8.81
N LEU A 71 -13.79 -8.20 -8.33
CA LEU A 71 -13.01 -6.99 -8.46
C LEU A 71 -12.18 -6.80 -7.18
N TYR A 72 -10.87 -6.72 -7.34
CA TYR A 72 -9.91 -6.60 -6.25
C TYR A 72 -9.38 -5.19 -6.11
N ASP A 73 -9.06 -4.81 -4.90
CA ASP A 73 -8.40 -3.55 -4.55
C ASP A 73 -7.48 -3.73 -3.35
N ILE A 74 -6.53 -2.81 -3.15
CA ILE A 74 -5.75 -2.71 -1.93
C ILE A 74 -6.68 -2.33 -0.77
N ALA A 75 -6.53 -3.01 0.36
CA ALA A 75 -7.20 -2.64 1.58
C ALA A 75 -6.59 -1.32 2.12
N PRO A 76 -7.35 -0.22 2.24
CA PRO A 76 -6.78 1.08 2.64
C PRO A 76 -6.09 1.04 4.00
N ASP A 77 -6.57 0.18 4.87
CA ASP A 77 -6.15 0.02 6.26
C ASP A 77 -5.02 -1.02 6.46
N CYS A 78 -4.54 -1.66 5.39
CA CYS A 78 -3.44 -2.64 5.48
C CYS A 78 -2.09 -2.01 5.87
N GLY A 79 -1.99 -0.69 5.76
CA GLY A 79 -0.80 0.07 6.12
C GLY A 79 -1.05 1.57 6.11
N CYS A 80 -0.02 2.33 6.34
CA CYS A 80 -0.01 3.79 6.16
C CYS A 80 1.38 4.25 5.76
N ALA A 81 1.44 5.43 5.14
CA ALA A 81 2.68 6.13 4.87
C ALA A 81 2.67 7.48 5.59
N ALA A 82 3.85 7.99 5.92
CA ALA A 82 4.01 9.32 6.45
C ALA A 82 4.93 10.15 5.55
N ALA A 83 4.55 11.39 5.33
CA ALA A 83 5.39 12.39 4.69
C ALA A 83 5.67 13.52 5.68
N VAL A 84 6.93 13.95 5.73
CA VAL A 84 7.36 15.08 6.53
C VAL A 84 7.80 16.19 5.58
N CYS A 85 7.12 17.32 5.64
CA CYS A 85 7.44 18.51 4.88
C CYS A 85 8.10 19.54 5.78
N LEU A 86 9.29 19.97 5.40
CA LEU A 86 10.07 20.98 6.12
C LEU A 86 10.06 22.28 5.32
N GLY A 87 9.48 23.33 5.90
CA GLY A 87 9.60 24.70 5.43
C GLY A 87 10.60 25.49 6.30
N GLU A 88 10.81 26.77 5.99
CA GLU A 88 11.75 27.62 6.74
C GLU A 88 11.35 27.78 8.21
N SER A 89 10.05 27.87 8.52
CA SER A 89 9.52 28.03 9.88
C SER A 89 8.32 27.12 10.15
N ARG A 90 8.19 26.03 9.39
CA ARG A 90 7.02 25.16 9.49
C ARG A 90 7.38 23.70 9.19
N LEU A 91 6.99 22.82 10.09
CA LEU A 91 7.06 21.37 9.92
C LEU A 91 5.65 20.82 9.81
N GLU A 92 5.40 20.04 8.77
CA GLU A 92 4.14 19.33 8.60
C GLU A 92 4.38 17.82 8.51
N ILE A 93 3.56 17.05 9.21
CA ILE A 93 3.55 15.59 9.14
C ILE A 93 2.17 15.18 8.62
N PHE A 94 2.15 14.50 7.47
CA PHE A 94 0.95 13.90 6.90
C PHE A 94 1.00 12.40 7.09
N VAL A 95 -0.09 11.82 7.53
CA VAL A 95 -0.29 10.37 7.54
C VAL A 95 -1.38 10.03 6.54
N VAL A 96 -1.07 9.17 5.59
CA VAL A 96 -2.00 8.73 4.54
C VAL A 96 -2.18 7.22 4.62
N ASP A 97 -3.33 6.74 4.19
CA ASP A 97 -3.57 5.31 4.01
C ASP A 97 -2.88 4.77 2.74
N MET A 98 -3.02 3.48 2.47
CA MET A 98 -2.40 2.84 1.30
C MET A 98 -2.99 3.30 -0.04
N LYS A 99 -4.11 4.00 -0.03
CA LYS A 99 -4.73 4.61 -1.22
C LYS A 99 -4.38 6.10 -1.37
N GLY A 100 -3.56 6.65 -0.46
CA GLY A 100 -3.14 8.06 -0.47
C GLY A 100 -4.12 9.03 0.15
N PHE A 101 -5.21 8.57 0.77
CA PHE A 101 -6.12 9.44 1.50
C PHE A 101 -5.52 9.86 2.83
N GLN A 102 -5.59 11.15 3.12
CA GLN A 102 -5.08 11.69 4.38
C GLN A 102 -5.90 11.14 5.56
N ILE A 103 -5.22 10.44 6.46
CA ILE A 103 -5.79 9.94 7.71
C ILE A 103 -5.63 10.99 8.81
N ASN A 104 -4.44 11.62 8.86
CA ASN A 104 -4.09 12.56 9.91
C ASN A 104 -3.09 13.59 9.41
N LYS A 105 -3.03 14.73 10.10
CA LYS A 105 -2.08 15.81 9.84
C LYS A 105 -1.64 16.44 11.16
N PHE A 106 -0.38 16.79 11.23
CA PHE A 106 0.19 17.59 12.31
C PHE A 106 0.99 18.75 11.71
N VAL A 107 0.87 19.91 12.32
CA VAL A 107 1.61 21.13 11.92
C VAL A 107 2.28 21.70 13.17
N SER A 108 3.54 22.06 13.03
CA SER A 108 4.29 22.79 14.06
C SER A 108 5.04 23.97 13.42
N GLU A 109 5.12 25.04 14.14
CA GLU A 109 5.94 26.22 13.84
C GLU A 109 7.18 26.27 14.74
N ASP A 110 7.49 25.19 15.43
CA ASP A 110 8.66 25.10 16.32
C ASP A 110 9.95 25.15 15.49
N ASN A 111 10.90 25.92 16.02
CA ASN A 111 12.25 25.97 15.50
C ASN A 111 13.11 24.92 16.22
N PHE A 112 13.83 24.12 15.46
CA PHE A 112 14.72 23.10 15.98
C PHE A 112 16.17 23.56 15.93
N SER A 113 16.90 23.36 17.04
CA SER A 113 18.30 23.76 17.16
C SER A 113 19.22 22.93 16.25
N ASN A 114 18.81 21.72 15.92
CA ASN A 114 19.55 20.79 15.07
C ASN A 114 18.66 19.69 14.50
N VAL A 115 19.18 18.98 13.49
CA VAL A 115 18.48 17.90 12.79
C VAL A 115 18.10 16.73 13.73
N SER A 116 18.96 16.41 14.71
CA SER A 116 18.69 15.29 15.63
C SER A 116 17.48 15.57 16.53
N GLU A 117 17.36 16.78 17.05
CA GLU A 117 16.20 17.23 17.81
C GLU A 117 14.92 17.15 16.97
N MET A 118 14.97 17.66 15.76
CA MET A 118 13.85 17.61 14.82
C MET A 118 13.42 16.17 14.52
N LEU A 119 14.36 15.24 14.26
CA LEU A 119 14.05 13.84 13.98
C LEU A 119 13.42 13.12 15.19
N LEU A 120 13.86 13.42 16.39
CA LEU A 120 13.23 12.89 17.62
C LEU A 120 11.79 13.39 17.76
N PHE A 121 11.57 14.68 17.56
CA PHE A 121 10.24 15.28 17.58
C PHE A 121 9.31 14.65 16.55
N VAL A 122 9.75 14.52 15.28
CA VAL A 122 8.99 13.87 14.20
C VAL A 122 8.62 12.45 14.58
N ARG A 123 9.57 11.67 15.11
CA ARG A 123 9.32 10.28 15.54
C ARG A 123 8.26 10.20 16.64
N GLU A 124 8.32 11.07 17.64
CA GLU A 124 7.34 11.09 18.72
C GLU A 124 5.94 11.46 18.23
N LYS A 125 5.85 12.49 17.39
CA LYS A 125 4.58 12.93 16.81
C LYS A 125 3.99 11.88 15.91
N PHE A 126 4.79 11.24 15.06
CA PHE A 126 4.33 10.14 14.19
C PHE A 126 3.77 8.98 15.02
N ASN A 127 4.46 8.55 16.06
CA ASN A 127 3.98 7.49 16.95
C ASN A 127 2.67 7.87 17.65
N SER A 128 2.50 9.14 18.02
CA SER A 128 1.25 9.66 18.57
C SER A 128 0.11 9.61 17.56
N LEU A 129 0.35 10.05 16.33
CA LEU A 129 -0.64 10.06 15.25
C LEU A 129 -1.12 8.64 14.87
N LEU A 130 -0.24 7.64 14.96
CA LEU A 130 -0.60 6.23 14.71
C LEU A 130 -1.45 5.62 15.82
N LYS A 131 -1.24 5.99 17.08
CA LYS A 131 -2.01 5.44 18.21
C LYS A 131 -3.50 5.78 18.16
N HIS A 132 -3.87 6.88 17.50
CA HIS A 132 -5.25 7.32 17.36
C HIS A 132 -6.02 6.62 16.21
N LYS A 133 -5.40 5.65 15.55
CA LYS A 133 -6.01 4.86 14.46
C LYS A 133 -6.68 3.55 14.94
N ARG A 134 -6.70 3.29 16.25
CA ARG A 134 -7.35 2.09 16.82
C ARG A 134 -8.74 2.38 17.32
#